data_89e2b022fbb55e021fb3bff372777dd1
#
_entry.id   89e2b022fbb55e021fb3bff372777dd1
#
_cell.length_a   1.000
_cell.length_b   1.000
_cell.length_c   1.000
_cell.angle_alpha   90.00
_cell.angle_beta   90.00
_cell.angle_gamma   90.00
#
_symmetry.space_group_name_H-M   'P 1'
#
loop_
_entity.id
_entity.type
_entity.pdbx_description
1 polymer ?
#
loop_
_entity_poly.entity_id
_entity_poly.type
_entity_poly.pdbx_seq_one_letter_code
_entity_poly.pdbx_strand_id
1 'polypeptide(L)'
;MIDDASPELQFHADAARTTADVPRRAFIRKALHGYEAKRDESRAAFADWQHARHAAAAIKYEGVNRLDEYLQEFERKFTARGGEVFWASHGAQARDYILGLARERGVKSIIKSKTMTSEEIHLNDALEKEGFNVVESDLGEFIQQLKHETPYHFVFPCMHLKRDEISALFEKELGSAPSDSPEELTMIARRFLRRRYITADMGISGANFIVAETGMISITENEGNARLTTAMPKIHVALVGIEKVVPRLADLALLLPMLATAGTGQNLTCYNSMYGGPRQKGEIDGPEEFHVVLLDNHRTRLLADAEQRDALHCIRCGACLNVCPIFKNIGGHAYGTTYQGPIGSVITPHFRGLQDWKHLSGASSLCGACTEACPVKIDIHHHLLHNRRNAVAQKKDWRERLLWSGFVQLMTRPWAYRLAARLAPLAQWLHPFLQDSGFDPLAAWTKTREFPQAAAPTFGDYWRRRKGAGR
;
A
#
# COMPACT_ATOMS: atom_id res chain seq x y z
N MET A 1 16.73 -17.95 -13.41
CA MET A 1 17.33 -18.27 -12.11
C MET A 1 17.53 -16.94 -11.39
N ILE A 2 16.52 -16.46 -10.70
CA ILE A 2 16.60 -15.36 -9.74
C ILE A 2 16.13 -15.99 -8.45
N ASP A 3 17.08 -16.40 -7.77
CA ASP A 3 17.44 -16.40 -6.38
C ASP A 3 16.33 -16.55 -5.35
N ASP A 4 16.49 -17.64 -4.56
CA ASP A 4 15.98 -17.89 -3.21
C ASP A 4 16.45 -16.85 -2.14
N ALA A 5 16.66 -15.62 -2.52
CA ALA A 5 16.97 -14.57 -1.56
C ALA A 5 15.72 -14.28 -0.71
N SER A 6 15.87 -14.28 0.62
CA SER A 6 14.75 -13.93 1.50
C SER A 6 14.20 -12.54 1.15
N PRO A 7 12.88 -12.28 1.34
CA PRO A 7 12.29 -10.95 1.08
C PRO A 7 13.05 -9.81 1.79
N GLU A 8 13.62 -10.07 2.95
CA GLU A 8 14.42 -9.12 3.71
C GLU A 8 15.73 -8.75 3.00
N LEU A 9 16.45 -9.73 2.44
CA LEU A 9 17.69 -9.47 1.70
C LEU A 9 17.42 -8.70 0.42
N GLN A 10 16.38 -9.07 -0.31
CA GLN A 10 15.96 -8.35 -1.52
C GLN A 10 15.57 -6.89 -1.18
N PHE A 11 14.79 -6.68 -0.12
CA PHE A 11 14.45 -5.34 0.36
C PHE A 11 15.69 -4.48 0.60
N HIS A 12 16.70 -5.00 1.29
CA HIS A 12 17.93 -4.26 1.57
C HIS A 12 18.72 -3.92 0.32
N ALA A 13 18.80 -4.86 -0.63
CA ALA A 13 19.49 -4.64 -1.92
C ALA A 13 18.79 -3.56 -2.75
N ASP A 14 17.47 -3.64 -2.88
CA ASP A 14 16.67 -2.69 -3.64
C ASP A 14 16.65 -1.30 -2.99
N ALA A 15 16.55 -1.23 -1.66
CA ALA A 15 16.65 0.01 -0.93
C ALA A 15 18.02 0.69 -1.11
N ALA A 16 19.11 -0.09 -1.07
CA ALA A 16 20.46 0.42 -1.31
C ALA A 16 20.60 0.96 -2.74
N ARG A 17 20.12 0.22 -3.75
CA ARG A 17 20.14 0.65 -5.15
C ARG A 17 19.35 1.95 -5.35
N THR A 18 18.13 2.03 -4.81
CA THR A 18 17.28 3.22 -4.97
C THR A 18 17.83 4.43 -4.22
N THR A 19 18.42 4.23 -3.04
CA THR A 19 19.03 5.34 -2.29
C THR A 19 20.27 5.91 -2.96
N ALA A 20 20.97 5.15 -3.79
CA ALA A 20 22.09 5.62 -4.57
C ALA A 20 21.67 6.52 -5.76
N ASP A 21 20.44 6.35 -6.29
CA ASP A 21 19.91 7.18 -7.39
C ASP A 21 19.37 8.50 -6.85
N VAL A 22 20.27 9.43 -6.54
CA VAL A 22 19.93 10.75 -5.99
C VAL A 22 19.03 11.57 -6.93
N PRO A 23 19.26 11.62 -8.26
CA PRO A 23 18.39 12.36 -9.18
C PRO A 23 16.95 11.82 -9.21
N ARG A 24 16.77 10.51 -9.24
CA ARG A 24 15.44 9.87 -9.21
C ARG A 24 14.72 10.16 -7.90
N ARG A 25 15.40 10.04 -6.78
CA ARG A 25 14.86 10.38 -5.47
C ARG A 25 14.40 11.84 -5.38
N ALA A 26 15.18 12.77 -5.92
CA ALA A 26 14.80 14.19 -5.96
C ALA A 26 13.53 14.41 -6.79
N PHE A 27 13.43 13.74 -7.95
CA PHE A 27 12.25 13.79 -8.80
C PHE A 27 10.98 13.28 -8.07
N ILE A 28 11.05 12.09 -7.45
CA ILE A 28 9.94 11.50 -6.72
C ILE A 28 9.55 12.38 -5.51
N ARG A 29 10.52 12.87 -4.77
CA ARG A 29 10.29 13.74 -3.61
C ARG A 29 9.57 15.02 -4.00
N LYS A 30 9.96 15.64 -5.13
CA LYS A 30 9.27 16.83 -5.67
C LYS A 30 7.81 16.54 -6.00
N ALA A 31 7.53 15.42 -6.67
CA ALA A 31 6.17 15.02 -7.02
C ALA A 31 5.31 14.80 -5.76
N LEU A 32 5.82 14.05 -4.79
CA LEU A 32 5.10 13.77 -3.54
C LEU A 32 4.83 15.04 -2.71
N HIS A 33 5.78 15.97 -2.63
CA HIS A 33 5.56 17.27 -1.97
C HIS A 33 4.47 18.08 -2.68
N GLY A 34 4.37 17.99 -4.02
CA GLY A 34 3.28 18.62 -4.76
C GLY A 34 1.91 18.07 -4.36
N TYR A 35 1.79 16.76 -4.19
CA TYR A 35 0.55 16.13 -3.70
C TYR A 35 0.24 16.50 -2.23
N GLU A 36 1.24 16.60 -1.38
CA GLU A 36 1.05 17.07 0.00
C GLU A 36 0.50 18.48 0.05
N ALA A 37 1.07 19.39 -0.72
CA ALA A 37 0.61 20.79 -0.79
C ALA A 37 -0.86 20.89 -1.28
N LYS A 38 -1.20 20.18 -2.36
CA LYS A 38 -2.57 20.12 -2.87
C LYS A 38 -3.54 19.51 -1.86
N ARG A 39 -3.15 18.47 -1.16
CA ARG A 39 -3.94 17.86 -0.08
C ARG A 39 -4.25 18.88 1.03
N ASP A 40 -3.23 19.61 1.46
CA ASP A 40 -3.37 20.57 2.56
C ASP A 40 -4.26 21.77 2.14
N GLU A 41 -4.19 22.20 0.89
CA GLU A 41 -5.11 23.17 0.29
C GLU A 41 -6.55 22.64 0.24
N SER A 42 -6.76 21.42 -0.29
CA SER A 42 -8.09 20.84 -0.45
C SER A 42 -8.78 20.53 0.89
N ARG A 43 -8.01 20.32 1.97
CA ARG A 43 -8.55 20.15 3.32
C ARG A 43 -9.32 21.39 3.80
N ALA A 44 -8.98 22.56 3.30
CA ALA A 44 -9.69 23.80 3.62
C ALA A 44 -11.16 23.83 3.13
N ALA A 45 -11.54 22.95 2.20
CA ALA A 45 -12.93 22.79 1.78
C ALA A 45 -13.82 22.09 2.83
N PHE A 46 -13.24 21.42 3.81
CA PHE A 46 -13.97 20.81 4.92
C PHE A 46 -14.17 21.83 6.04
N ALA A 47 -15.39 21.92 6.57
CA ALA A 47 -15.68 22.79 7.70
C ALA A 47 -14.82 22.46 8.93
N ASP A 48 -14.60 21.16 9.18
CA ASP A 48 -13.68 20.63 10.19
C ASP A 48 -13.10 19.29 9.71
N TRP A 49 -11.85 19.30 9.27
CA TRP A 49 -11.14 18.11 8.81
C TRP A 49 -10.98 17.06 9.92
N GLN A 50 -10.77 17.46 11.16
CA GLN A 50 -10.58 16.49 12.24
C GLN A 50 -11.91 15.81 12.59
N HIS A 51 -13.02 16.56 12.60
CA HIS A 51 -14.35 15.98 12.77
C HIS A 51 -14.68 15.01 11.63
N ALA A 52 -14.41 15.39 10.38
CA ALA A 52 -14.59 14.53 9.22
C ALA A 52 -13.79 13.21 9.33
N ARG A 53 -12.53 13.27 9.80
CA ARG A 53 -11.72 12.07 10.06
C ARG A 53 -12.32 11.15 11.13
N HIS A 54 -12.88 11.72 12.21
CA HIS A 54 -13.56 10.93 13.24
C HIS A 54 -14.82 10.24 12.70
N ALA A 55 -15.64 10.99 11.94
CA ALA A 55 -16.83 10.43 11.32
C ALA A 55 -16.50 9.32 10.32
N ALA A 56 -15.48 9.51 9.46
CA ALA A 56 -15.03 8.50 8.51
C ALA A 56 -14.46 7.24 9.22
N ALA A 57 -13.72 7.45 10.31
CA ALA A 57 -13.24 6.33 11.13
C ALA A 57 -14.40 5.53 11.76
N ALA A 58 -15.45 6.23 12.25
CA ALA A 58 -16.63 5.58 12.82
C ALA A 58 -17.40 4.77 11.78
N ILE A 59 -17.58 5.28 10.55
CA ILE A 59 -18.19 4.54 9.44
C ILE A 59 -17.40 3.26 9.15
N LYS A 60 -16.06 3.36 9.04
CA LYS A 60 -15.23 2.18 8.79
C LYS A 60 -15.21 1.20 9.97
N TYR A 61 -15.21 1.72 11.17
CA TYR A 61 -15.33 0.90 12.38
C TYR A 61 -16.65 0.10 12.37
N GLU A 62 -17.78 0.74 12.09
CA GLU A 62 -19.09 0.07 12.01
C GLU A 62 -19.08 -1.02 10.94
N GLY A 63 -18.63 -0.70 9.70
CA GLY A 63 -18.62 -1.65 8.60
C GLY A 63 -17.72 -2.87 8.85
N VAL A 64 -16.52 -2.66 9.41
CA VAL A 64 -15.55 -3.73 9.63
C VAL A 64 -15.90 -4.59 10.86
N ASN A 65 -16.46 -4.01 11.91
CA ASN A 65 -16.82 -4.80 13.12
C ASN A 65 -18.16 -5.53 13.00
N ARG A 66 -18.98 -5.23 11.98
CA ARG A 66 -20.22 -5.96 11.63
C ARG A 66 -20.12 -6.51 10.20
N LEU A 67 -18.95 -7.01 9.87
CA LEU A 67 -18.57 -7.42 8.52
C LEU A 67 -19.49 -8.50 7.96
N ASP A 68 -19.81 -9.47 8.76
CA ASP A 68 -20.71 -10.60 8.44
C ASP A 68 -22.12 -10.13 8.08
N GLU A 69 -22.72 -9.26 8.89
CA GLU A 69 -24.05 -8.72 8.66
C GLU A 69 -24.12 -7.91 7.35
N TYR A 70 -23.18 -6.98 7.15
CA TYR A 70 -23.18 -6.10 5.99
C TYR A 70 -22.84 -6.82 4.69
N LEU A 71 -21.94 -7.79 4.72
CA LEU A 71 -21.62 -8.57 3.51
C LEU A 71 -22.76 -9.51 3.11
N GLN A 72 -23.48 -10.12 4.06
CA GLN A 72 -24.68 -10.90 3.77
C GLN A 72 -25.82 -10.01 3.24
N GLU A 73 -25.99 -8.80 3.76
CA GLU A 73 -26.95 -7.84 3.24
C GLU A 73 -26.62 -7.44 1.80
N PHE A 74 -25.34 -7.14 1.53
CA PHE A 74 -24.85 -6.86 0.20
C PHE A 74 -25.15 -8.01 -0.78
N GLU A 75 -24.73 -9.23 -0.45
CA GLU A 75 -24.94 -10.42 -1.28
C GLU A 75 -26.42 -10.61 -1.61
N ARG A 76 -27.29 -10.60 -0.60
CA ARG A 76 -28.73 -10.75 -0.79
C ARG A 76 -29.31 -9.73 -1.77
N LYS A 77 -28.88 -8.46 -1.69
CA LYS A 77 -29.38 -7.39 -2.56
C LYS A 77 -28.77 -7.42 -3.96
N PHE A 78 -27.50 -7.79 -4.06
CA PHE A 78 -26.81 -7.90 -5.35
C PHE A 78 -27.34 -9.07 -6.16
N THR A 79 -27.53 -10.23 -5.52
CA THR A 79 -28.08 -11.44 -6.17
C THR A 79 -29.56 -11.28 -6.55
N ALA A 80 -30.33 -10.50 -5.78
CA ALA A 80 -31.73 -10.18 -6.13
C ALA A 80 -31.85 -9.40 -7.46
N ARG A 81 -30.77 -8.79 -7.96
CA ARG A 81 -30.70 -8.12 -9.27
C ARG A 81 -30.05 -8.99 -10.36
N GLY A 82 -29.83 -10.28 -10.10
CA GLY A 82 -29.22 -11.22 -11.04
C GLY A 82 -27.69 -11.23 -11.03
N GLY A 83 -27.05 -10.54 -10.10
CA GLY A 83 -25.60 -10.64 -9.91
C GLY A 83 -25.21 -11.92 -9.17
N GLU A 84 -23.97 -12.32 -9.30
CA GLU A 84 -23.40 -13.49 -8.63
C GLU A 84 -22.33 -13.07 -7.62
N VAL A 85 -22.33 -13.66 -6.42
CA VAL A 85 -21.33 -13.41 -5.40
C VAL A 85 -20.57 -14.70 -5.10
N PHE A 86 -19.25 -14.64 -5.16
CA PHE A 86 -18.36 -15.73 -4.80
C PHE A 86 -17.50 -15.34 -3.60
N TRP A 87 -17.52 -16.16 -2.57
CA TRP A 87 -16.72 -15.98 -1.36
C TRP A 87 -15.40 -16.74 -1.48
N ALA A 88 -14.30 -16.02 -1.56
CA ALA A 88 -12.96 -16.59 -1.63
C ALA A 88 -12.21 -16.42 -0.31
N SER A 89 -11.92 -17.52 0.37
CA SER A 89 -11.16 -17.52 1.63
C SER A 89 -9.70 -17.13 1.43
N HIS A 90 -9.14 -17.41 0.25
CA HIS A 90 -7.75 -17.09 -0.09
C HIS A 90 -7.57 -16.83 -1.59
N GLY A 91 -6.43 -16.23 -1.95
CA GLY A 91 -6.15 -15.81 -3.32
C GLY A 91 -6.23 -16.91 -4.37
N ALA A 92 -5.86 -18.16 -4.05
CA ALA A 92 -5.96 -19.27 -4.98
C ALA A 92 -7.42 -19.56 -5.37
N GLN A 93 -8.36 -19.62 -4.41
CA GLN A 93 -9.78 -19.80 -4.71
C GLN A 93 -10.34 -18.67 -5.60
N ALA A 94 -9.94 -17.42 -5.36
CA ALA A 94 -10.37 -16.32 -6.20
C ALA A 94 -9.84 -16.46 -7.63
N ARG A 95 -8.57 -16.84 -7.81
CA ARG A 95 -8.01 -17.12 -9.15
C ARG A 95 -8.72 -18.28 -9.82
N ASP A 96 -8.90 -19.41 -9.13
CA ASP A 96 -9.54 -20.60 -9.67
C ASP A 96 -10.95 -20.32 -10.15
N TYR A 97 -11.72 -19.54 -9.41
CA TYR A 97 -13.06 -19.10 -9.80
C TYR A 97 -13.03 -18.26 -11.07
N ILE A 98 -12.17 -17.24 -11.14
CA ILE A 98 -12.08 -16.34 -12.30
C ILE A 98 -11.57 -17.10 -13.54
N LEU A 99 -10.56 -17.95 -13.39
CA LEU A 99 -10.04 -18.81 -14.47
C LEU A 99 -11.09 -19.81 -14.95
N GLY A 100 -11.83 -20.44 -14.03
CA GLY A 100 -12.92 -21.35 -14.34
C GLY A 100 -14.01 -20.66 -15.16
N LEU A 101 -14.49 -19.51 -14.69
CA LEU A 101 -15.49 -18.70 -15.40
C LEU A 101 -15.00 -18.31 -16.80
N ALA A 102 -13.76 -17.85 -16.92
CA ALA A 102 -13.19 -17.46 -18.21
C ALA A 102 -13.13 -18.64 -19.19
N ARG A 103 -12.74 -19.85 -18.73
CA ARG A 103 -12.72 -21.06 -19.56
C ARG A 103 -14.13 -21.50 -19.98
N GLU A 104 -15.07 -21.55 -19.03
CA GLU A 104 -16.46 -21.96 -19.29
C GLU A 104 -17.18 -21.07 -20.30
N ARG A 105 -16.87 -19.76 -20.28
CA ARG A 105 -17.44 -18.77 -21.20
C ARG A 105 -16.65 -18.59 -22.50
N GLY A 106 -15.56 -19.34 -22.69
CA GLY A 106 -14.73 -19.26 -23.91
C GLY A 106 -14.05 -17.91 -24.08
N VAL A 107 -13.76 -17.20 -22.98
CA VAL A 107 -13.05 -15.91 -22.96
C VAL A 107 -11.68 -16.06 -23.60
N LYS A 108 -11.28 -15.09 -24.40
CA LYS A 108 -9.94 -15.01 -25.01
C LYS A 108 -9.23 -13.72 -24.62
N SER A 109 -9.98 -12.63 -24.47
CA SER A 109 -9.47 -11.30 -24.20
C SER A 109 -10.10 -10.71 -22.95
N ILE A 110 -9.26 -10.16 -22.08
CA ILE A 110 -9.64 -9.59 -20.79
C ILE A 110 -9.12 -8.17 -20.74
N ILE A 111 -9.99 -7.22 -20.40
CA ILE A 111 -9.60 -5.86 -20.07
C ILE A 111 -9.74 -5.65 -18.56
N LYS A 112 -8.71 -5.11 -17.92
CA LYS A 112 -8.69 -4.94 -16.47
C LYS A 112 -8.53 -3.47 -16.10
N SER A 113 -9.41 -2.96 -15.26
CA SER A 113 -9.18 -1.67 -14.62
C SER A 113 -8.43 -1.87 -13.31
N LYS A 114 -7.71 -0.84 -12.90
CA LYS A 114 -6.86 -0.83 -11.72
C LYS A 114 -7.54 -1.45 -10.50
N THR A 115 -6.93 -2.52 -9.99
CA THR A 115 -7.32 -3.13 -8.73
C THR A 115 -6.13 -3.72 -7.98
N MET A 116 -5.80 -3.17 -6.83
CA MET A 116 -4.71 -3.70 -5.99
C MET A 116 -5.00 -5.10 -5.46
N THR A 117 -6.28 -5.50 -5.41
CA THR A 117 -6.67 -6.84 -4.95
C THR A 117 -6.27 -7.92 -5.97
N SER A 118 -6.28 -7.61 -7.27
CA SER A 118 -5.78 -8.53 -8.30
C SER A 118 -4.25 -8.67 -8.25
N GLU A 119 -3.55 -7.58 -7.97
CA GLU A 119 -2.09 -7.60 -7.77
C GLU A 119 -1.71 -8.40 -6.50
N GLU A 120 -2.52 -8.30 -5.45
CA GLU A 120 -2.33 -9.05 -4.20
C GLU A 120 -2.29 -10.56 -4.43
N ILE A 121 -3.11 -11.05 -5.35
CA ILE A 121 -3.23 -12.48 -5.67
C ILE A 121 -2.50 -12.89 -6.95
N HIS A 122 -1.73 -12.00 -7.58
CA HIS A 122 -1.02 -12.27 -8.84
C HIS A 122 -1.96 -12.79 -9.94
N LEU A 123 -3.09 -12.10 -10.14
CA LEU A 123 -4.13 -12.56 -11.07
C LEU A 123 -3.68 -12.49 -12.52
N ASN A 124 -2.95 -11.43 -12.93
CA ASN A 124 -2.46 -11.29 -14.31
C ASN A 124 -1.55 -12.45 -14.69
N ASP A 125 -0.57 -12.78 -13.82
CA ASP A 125 0.36 -13.90 -14.05
C ASP A 125 -0.40 -15.23 -14.25
N ALA A 126 -1.48 -15.43 -13.46
CA ALA A 126 -2.28 -16.64 -13.55
C ALA A 126 -3.09 -16.69 -14.85
N LEU A 127 -3.69 -15.59 -15.29
CA LEU A 127 -4.46 -15.47 -16.52
C LEU A 127 -3.56 -15.63 -17.76
N GLU A 128 -2.42 -14.93 -17.79
CA GLU A 128 -1.45 -14.99 -18.90
C GLU A 128 -0.84 -16.39 -19.04
N LYS A 129 -0.55 -17.07 -17.92
CA LYS A 129 -0.07 -18.46 -17.91
C LYS A 129 -1.05 -19.44 -18.56
N GLU A 130 -2.35 -19.17 -18.44
CA GLU A 130 -3.42 -19.95 -19.08
C GLU A 130 -3.67 -19.53 -20.54
N GLY A 131 -2.96 -18.54 -21.05
CA GLY A 131 -3.03 -18.08 -22.42
C GLY A 131 -4.09 -17.02 -22.71
N PHE A 132 -4.69 -16.42 -21.67
CA PHE A 132 -5.60 -15.28 -21.85
C PHE A 132 -4.81 -14.01 -22.20
N ASN A 133 -5.37 -13.21 -23.12
CA ASN A 133 -4.81 -11.90 -23.45
C ASN A 133 -5.36 -10.85 -22.48
N VAL A 134 -4.54 -10.47 -21.48
CA VAL A 134 -4.93 -9.52 -20.44
C VAL A 134 -4.31 -8.15 -20.72
N VAL A 135 -5.12 -7.10 -20.70
CA VAL A 135 -4.67 -5.72 -20.91
C VAL A 135 -5.14 -4.82 -19.77
N GLU A 136 -4.18 -4.12 -19.13
CA GLU A 136 -4.46 -3.06 -18.17
C GLU A 136 -5.04 -1.84 -18.86
N SER A 137 -6.04 -1.23 -18.25
CA SER A 137 -6.74 -0.08 -18.84
C SER A 137 -6.51 1.25 -18.12
N ASP A 138 -6.01 1.23 -16.89
CA ASP A 138 -5.45 2.42 -16.21
C ASP A 138 -4.14 2.80 -16.87
N LEU A 139 -3.95 4.06 -17.24
CA LEU A 139 -2.77 4.50 -17.98
C LEU A 139 -1.46 4.16 -17.23
N GLY A 140 -1.45 4.36 -15.93
CA GLY A 140 -0.27 4.08 -15.11
C GLY A 140 0.04 2.59 -15.02
N GLU A 141 -0.98 1.74 -14.86
CA GLU A 141 -0.81 0.28 -14.84
C GLU A 141 -0.52 -0.29 -16.23
N PHE A 142 -1.10 0.28 -17.30
CA PHE A 142 -0.77 -0.06 -18.66
C PHE A 142 0.71 0.19 -18.98
N ILE A 143 1.26 1.35 -18.56
CA ILE A 143 2.69 1.65 -18.68
C ILE A 143 3.53 0.63 -17.89
N GLN A 144 3.11 0.24 -16.69
CA GLN A 144 3.79 -0.79 -15.90
C GLN A 144 3.75 -2.15 -16.57
N GLN A 145 2.60 -2.54 -17.14
CA GLN A 145 2.45 -3.79 -17.88
C GLN A 145 3.42 -3.84 -19.08
N LEU A 146 3.49 -2.77 -19.89
CA LEU A 146 4.44 -2.68 -21.01
C LEU A 146 5.90 -2.77 -20.55
N LYS A 147 6.20 -2.28 -19.36
CA LYS A 147 7.54 -2.28 -18.77
C LYS A 147 7.88 -3.56 -18.00
N HIS A 148 6.91 -4.44 -17.80
CA HIS A 148 7.01 -5.64 -16.96
C HIS A 148 7.46 -5.33 -15.52
N GLU A 149 6.90 -4.26 -14.93
CA GLU A 149 7.16 -3.83 -13.57
C GLU A 149 5.87 -3.87 -12.73
N THR A 150 6.01 -4.08 -11.41
CA THR A 150 4.91 -3.93 -10.47
C THR A 150 4.61 -2.45 -10.19
N PRO A 151 3.39 -2.09 -9.74
CA PRO A 151 3.07 -0.72 -9.40
C PRO A 151 4.03 -0.11 -8.38
N TYR A 152 4.60 1.05 -8.71
CA TYR A 152 5.53 1.76 -7.82
C TYR A 152 4.82 2.39 -6.62
N HIS A 153 3.58 2.84 -6.82
CA HIS A 153 2.72 3.43 -5.81
C HIS A 153 1.28 3.02 -6.11
N PHE A 154 0.52 2.55 -5.14
CA PHE A 154 -0.81 1.99 -5.42
C PHE A 154 -1.86 3.03 -5.87
N VAL A 155 -1.58 4.34 -5.79
CA VAL A 155 -2.41 5.39 -6.41
C VAL A 155 -1.80 5.91 -7.71
N PHE A 156 -0.49 6.05 -7.77
CA PHE A 156 0.27 6.56 -8.92
C PHE A 156 1.26 5.51 -9.43
N PRO A 157 0.81 4.49 -10.17
CA PRO A 157 1.63 3.29 -10.45
C PRO A 157 2.96 3.57 -11.11
N CYS A 158 3.02 4.50 -12.07
CA CYS A 158 4.21 4.82 -12.85
C CYS A 158 4.89 6.16 -12.47
N MET A 159 4.63 6.70 -11.26
CA MET A 159 5.14 8.02 -10.85
C MET A 159 6.65 8.16 -10.82
N HIS A 160 7.39 7.08 -10.88
CA HIS A 160 8.85 7.07 -10.93
C HIS A 160 9.39 7.30 -12.35
N LEU A 161 8.55 7.18 -13.38
CA LEU A 161 8.96 7.36 -14.78
C LEU A 161 8.81 8.81 -15.23
N LYS A 162 9.74 9.25 -16.06
CA LYS A 162 9.68 10.54 -16.74
C LYS A 162 9.01 10.40 -18.10
N ARG A 163 8.59 11.52 -18.69
CA ARG A 163 7.91 11.53 -20.00
C ARG A 163 8.74 10.95 -21.13
N ASP A 164 10.03 11.28 -21.17
CA ASP A 164 10.98 10.74 -22.13
C ASP A 164 11.11 9.22 -22.04
N GLU A 165 11.11 8.67 -20.83
CA GLU A 165 11.15 7.23 -20.61
C GLU A 165 9.85 6.54 -21.07
N ILE A 166 8.69 7.19 -20.87
CA ILE A 166 7.39 6.70 -21.34
C ILE A 166 7.31 6.78 -22.86
N SER A 167 7.79 7.87 -23.47
CA SER A 167 7.85 8.02 -24.92
C SER A 167 8.70 6.90 -25.56
N ALA A 168 9.89 6.65 -25.05
CA ALA A 168 10.75 5.57 -25.54
C ALA A 168 10.11 4.17 -25.36
N LEU A 169 9.39 3.96 -24.26
CA LEU A 169 8.64 2.72 -24.04
C LEU A 169 7.53 2.53 -25.07
N PHE A 170 6.74 3.58 -25.36
CA PHE A 170 5.66 3.52 -26.34
C PHE A 170 6.18 3.37 -27.77
N GLU A 171 7.32 4.00 -28.11
CA GLU A 171 7.98 3.75 -29.37
C GLU A 171 8.36 2.27 -29.55
N LYS A 172 8.98 1.70 -28.52
CA LYS A 172 9.45 0.30 -28.54
C LYS A 172 8.29 -0.70 -28.58
N GLU A 173 7.29 -0.56 -27.71
CA GLU A 173 6.25 -1.57 -27.48
C GLU A 173 5.00 -1.36 -28.36
N LEU A 174 4.71 -0.12 -28.76
CA LEU A 174 3.51 0.23 -29.54
C LEU A 174 3.82 0.70 -30.95
N GLY A 175 5.10 0.90 -31.29
CA GLY A 175 5.53 1.42 -32.60
C GLY A 175 5.10 2.87 -32.84
N SER A 176 4.93 3.67 -31.80
CA SER A 176 4.50 5.07 -31.92
C SER A 176 5.66 5.99 -32.27
N ALA A 177 5.36 7.16 -32.84
CA ALA A 177 6.36 8.22 -32.95
C ALA A 177 6.73 8.74 -31.55
N PRO A 178 8.00 9.16 -31.33
CA PRO A 178 8.42 9.78 -30.08
C PRO A 178 7.69 11.10 -29.86
N SER A 179 7.35 11.41 -28.61
CA SER A 179 6.71 12.67 -28.23
C SER A 179 7.08 13.07 -26.79
N ASP A 180 7.19 14.37 -26.54
CA ASP A 180 7.35 14.97 -25.21
C ASP A 180 6.05 15.58 -24.67
N SER A 181 4.97 15.58 -25.46
CA SER A 181 3.64 16.04 -25.04
C SER A 181 2.89 14.97 -24.25
N PRO A 182 2.45 15.27 -23.00
CA PRO A 182 1.60 14.38 -22.23
C PRO A 182 0.29 14.05 -22.95
N GLU A 183 -0.29 15.01 -23.69
CA GLU A 183 -1.53 14.85 -24.45
C GLU A 183 -1.35 13.84 -25.58
N GLU A 184 -0.26 13.92 -26.33
CA GLU A 184 0.04 12.98 -27.42
C GLU A 184 0.30 11.57 -26.87
N LEU A 185 1.09 11.42 -25.81
CA LEU A 185 1.32 10.13 -25.15
C LEU A 185 0.01 9.51 -24.66
N THR A 186 -0.86 10.33 -24.06
CA THR A 186 -2.21 9.89 -23.65
C THR A 186 -3.05 9.46 -24.87
N MET A 187 -2.96 10.17 -25.98
CA MET A 187 -3.69 9.82 -27.21
C MET A 187 -3.16 8.54 -27.88
N ILE A 188 -1.86 8.23 -27.75
CA ILE A 188 -1.31 6.95 -28.19
C ILE A 188 -1.93 5.80 -27.40
N ALA A 189 -1.87 5.88 -26.06
CA ALA A 189 -2.51 4.88 -25.19
C ALA A 189 -4.01 4.75 -25.45
N ARG A 190 -4.73 5.89 -25.60
CA ARG A 190 -6.17 5.90 -25.91
C ARG A 190 -6.49 5.14 -27.21
N ARG A 191 -5.73 5.37 -28.30
CA ARG A 191 -5.95 4.66 -29.59
C ARG A 191 -5.74 3.16 -29.46
N PHE A 192 -4.71 2.75 -28.71
CA PHE A 192 -4.45 1.33 -28.45
C PHE A 192 -5.57 0.70 -27.58
N LEU A 193 -5.91 1.30 -26.47
CA LEU A 193 -6.88 0.76 -25.50
C LEU A 193 -8.30 0.78 -26.04
N ARG A 194 -8.70 1.75 -26.89
CA ARG A 194 -10.05 1.83 -27.44
C ARG A 194 -10.49 0.53 -28.13
N ARG A 195 -9.61 -0.10 -28.92
CA ARG A 195 -9.90 -1.38 -29.54
C ARG A 195 -10.08 -2.49 -28.51
N ARG A 196 -9.25 -2.48 -27.46
CA ARG A 196 -9.28 -3.50 -26.40
C ARG A 196 -10.59 -3.47 -25.62
N TYR A 197 -11.11 -2.29 -25.29
CA TYR A 197 -12.42 -2.18 -24.66
C TYR A 197 -13.55 -2.77 -25.51
N ILE A 198 -13.55 -2.48 -26.81
CA ILE A 198 -14.63 -2.91 -27.70
C ILE A 198 -14.61 -4.42 -27.96
N THR A 199 -13.44 -5.04 -27.95
CA THR A 199 -13.24 -6.44 -28.29
C THR A 199 -13.04 -7.37 -27.11
N ALA A 200 -12.99 -6.84 -25.89
CA ALA A 200 -12.82 -7.66 -24.69
C ALA A 200 -14.06 -8.52 -24.41
N ASP A 201 -13.82 -9.79 -24.13
CA ASP A 201 -14.88 -10.74 -23.75
C ASP A 201 -15.28 -10.56 -22.28
N MET A 202 -14.27 -10.28 -21.43
CA MET A 202 -14.43 -10.10 -19.97
C MET A 202 -13.78 -8.82 -19.50
N GLY A 203 -14.46 -8.10 -18.60
CA GLY A 203 -13.92 -6.97 -17.84
C GLY A 203 -13.64 -7.36 -16.40
N ILE A 204 -12.48 -6.97 -15.87
CA ILE A 204 -12.14 -7.17 -14.46
C ILE A 204 -11.91 -5.82 -13.79
N SER A 205 -12.55 -5.59 -12.65
CA SER A 205 -12.33 -4.41 -11.81
C SER A 205 -12.14 -4.78 -10.34
N GLY A 206 -11.81 -3.78 -9.54
CA GLY A 206 -12.02 -3.80 -8.10
C GLY A 206 -13.21 -2.96 -7.71
N ALA A 207 -13.29 -2.63 -6.42
CA ALA A 207 -14.17 -1.60 -5.92
C ALA A 207 -13.46 -0.76 -4.83
N ASN A 208 -13.80 0.52 -4.73
CA ASN A 208 -13.39 1.34 -3.62
C ASN A 208 -14.22 1.02 -2.38
N PHE A 209 -15.53 0.82 -2.57
CA PHE A 209 -16.46 0.46 -1.51
C PHE A 209 -17.51 -0.55 -1.97
N ILE A 210 -17.97 -1.36 -1.02
CA ILE A 210 -19.15 -2.24 -1.11
C ILE A 210 -20.22 -1.58 -0.24
N VAL A 211 -21.37 -1.21 -0.80
CA VAL A 211 -22.45 -0.54 -0.07
C VAL A 211 -23.52 -1.56 0.31
N ALA A 212 -23.56 -1.95 1.58
CA ALA A 212 -24.49 -2.99 2.06
C ALA A 212 -25.95 -2.62 1.83
N GLU A 213 -26.32 -1.40 2.22
CA GLU A 213 -27.70 -0.88 2.10
C GLU A 213 -28.27 -1.00 0.69
N THR A 214 -27.45 -0.82 -0.34
CA THR A 214 -27.94 -0.84 -1.73
C THR A 214 -27.59 -2.12 -2.49
N GLY A 215 -26.69 -2.94 -2.00
CA GLY A 215 -26.14 -4.08 -2.76
C GLY A 215 -25.40 -3.61 -4.02
N MET A 216 -24.68 -2.49 -3.94
CA MET A 216 -23.91 -1.93 -5.03
C MET A 216 -22.43 -1.84 -4.67
N ILE A 217 -21.58 -1.96 -5.67
CA ILE A 217 -20.17 -1.57 -5.55
C ILE A 217 -19.97 -0.15 -6.05
N SER A 218 -19.05 0.59 -5.41
CA SER A 218 -18.66 1.94 -5.81
C SER A 218 -17.25 1.91 -6.36
N ILE A 219 -17.05 2.47 -7.56
CA ILE A 219 -15.75 2.63 -8.22
C ILE A 219 -15.49 4.11 -8.45
N THR A 220 -14.30 4.54 -8.06
CA THR A 220 -13.82 5.92 -8.13
C THR A 220 -12.64 6.00 -9.07
N GLU A 221 -12.68 6.87 -10.08
CA GLU A 221 -11.65 7.00 -11.11
C GLU A 221 -11.58 8.42 -11.70
N ASN A 222 -10.49 8.73 -12.41
CA ASN A 222 -10.31 10.00 -13.12
C ASN A 222 -10.27 9.86 -14.64
N GLU A 223 -10.14 8.65 -15.18
CA GLU A 223 -9.87 8.39 -16.60
C GLU A 223 -11.07 7.87 -17.38
N GLY A 224 -12.10 7.35 -16.70
CA GLY A 224 -13.22 6.66 -17.33
C GLY A 224 -12.92 5.22 -17.78
N ASN A 225 -11.74 4.71 -17.43
CA ASN A 225 -11.28 3.38 -17.77
C ASN A 225 -12.11 2.28 -17.09
N ALA A 226 -12.44 2.42 -15.81
CA ALA A 226 -13.27 1.44 -15.12
C ALA A 226 -14.71 1.42 -15.66
N ARG A 227 -15.26 2.56 -16.04
CA ARG A 227 -16.59 2.63 -16.69
C ARG A 227 -16.63 1.84 -18.00
N LEU A 228 -15.60 1.97 -18.83
CA LEU A 228 -15.50 1.23 -20.08
C LEU A 228 -15.23 -0.27 -19.81
N THR A 229 -14.38 -0.59 -18.85
CA THR A 229 -14.12 -1.98 -18.45
C THR A 229 -15.37 -2.68 -17.93
N THR A 230 -16.28 -1.95 -17.26
CA THR A 230 -17.54 -2.52 -16.75
C THR A 230 -18.63 -2.58 -17.83
N ALA A 231 -18.76 -1.54 -18.66
CA ALA A 231 -19.91 -1.41 -19.56
C ALA A 231 -19.75 -2.13 -20.89
N MET A 232 -18.52 -2.30 -21.40
CA MET A 232 -18.30 -2.83 -22.76
C MET A 232 -18.28 -4.36 -22.85
N PRO A 233 -17.59 -5.10 -21.97
CA PRO A 233 -17.57 -6.56 -22.02
C PRO A 233 -18.90 -7.19 -21.59
N LYS A 234 -19.18 -8.38 -22.10
CA LYS A 234 -20.39 -9.13 -21.72
C LYS A 234 -20.33 -9.68 -20.29
N ILE A 235 -19.15 -9.98 -19.81
CA ILE A 235 -18.91 -10.53 -18.47
C ILE A 235 -18.10 -9.51 -17.69
N HIS A 236 -18.57 -9.15 -16.49
CA HIS A 236 -17.81 -8.32 -15.57
C HIS A 236 -17.55 -9.03 -14.26
N VAL A 237 -16.30 -9.02 -13.82
CA VAL A 237 -15.86 -9.55 -12.52
C VAL A 237 -15.26 -8.44 -11.68
N ALA A 238 -15.86 -8.16 -10.53
CA ALA A 238 -15.29 -7.25 -9.55
C ALA A 238 -14.62 -8.05 -8.42
N LEU A 239 -13.29 -7.94 -8.29
CA LEU A 239 -12.52 -8.58 -7.22
C LEU A 239 -12.29 -7.61 -6.08
N VAL A 240 -12.87 -7.89 -4.91
CA VAL A 240 -12.96 -6.92 -3.82
C VAL A 240 -12.60 -7.55 -2.48
N GLY A 241 -11.71 -6.90 -1.73
CA GLY A 241 -11.45 -7.29 -0.34
C GLY A 241 -12.65 -7.00 0.56
N ILE A 242 -12.98 -7.93 1.45
CA ILE A 242 -14.16 -7.85 2.33
C ILE A 242 -14.16 -6.60 3.22
N GLU A 243 -13.00 -6.04 3.54
CA GLU A 243 -12.84 -4.82 4.33
C GLU A 243 -13.37 -3.54 3.65
N LYS A 244 -13.73 -3.64 2.35
CA LYS A 244 -14.24 -2.49 1.58
C LYS A 244 -15.70 -2.14 1.88
N VAL A 245 -16.39 -2.93 2.69
CA VAL A 245 -17.80 -2.71 3.02
C VAL A 245 -17.99 -1.40 3.80
N VAL A 246 -19.08 -0.73 3.48
CA VAL A 246 -19.65 0.41 4.20
C VAL A 246 -21.15 0.17 4.40
N PRO A 247 -21.72 0.61 5.52
CA PRO A 247 -23.12 0.35 5.85
C PRO A 247 -24.10 0.95 4.86
N ARG A 248 -24.00 2.26 4.59
CA ARG A 248 -25.02 3.06 3.92
C ARG A 248 -24.49 3.79 2.69
N LEU A 249 -25.35 4.05 1.73
CA LEU A 249 -25.03 4.89 0.58
C LEU A 249 -24.64 6.32 1.00
N ALA A 250 -25.31 6.87 2.00
CA ALA A 250 -25.02 8.20 2.54
C ALA A 250 -23.58 8.33 3.08
N ASP A 251 -22.96 7.24 3.53
CA ASP A 251 -21.58 7.21 4.03
C ASP A 251 -20.56 7.59 2.95
N LEU A 252 -20.90 7.36 1.68
CA LEU A 252 -20.07 7.75 0.55
C LEU A 252 -19.97 9.26 0.36
N ALA A 253 -20.97 10.03 0.81
CA ALA A 253 -20.93 11.50 0.74
C ALA A 253 -19.75 12.09 1.53
N LEU A 254 -19.26 11.36 2.57
CA LEU A 254 -18.06 11.73 3.31
C LEU A 254 -16.83 11.02 2.78
N LEU A 255 -16.91 9.71 2.54
CA LEU A 255 -15.73 8.90 2.23
C LEU A 255 -15.13 9.21 0.85
N LEU A 256 -15.94 9.53 -0.17
CA LEU A 256 -15.44 9.83 -1.52
C LEU A 256 -14.63 11.14 -1.56
N PRO A 257 -15.13 12.28 -1.02
CA PRO A 257 -14.30 13.48 -0.90
C PRO A 257 -13.04 13.28 -0.08
N MET A 258 -13.13 12.56 1.04
CA MET A 258 -11.95 12.28 1.87
C MET A 258 -10.92 11.41 1.17
N LEU A 259 -11.35 10.44 0.37
CA LEU A 259 -10.48 9.60 -0.44
C LEU A 259 -9.69 10.44 -1.45
N ALA A 260 -10.40 11.29 -2.21
CA ALA A 260 -9.81 12.16 -3.23
C ALA A 260 -8.87 13.21 -2.62
N THR A 261 -9.35 13.92 -1.59
CA THR A 261 -8.55 14.94 -0.89
C THR A 261 -7.28 14.36 -0.28
N ALA A 262 -7.39 13.23 0.44
CA ALA A 262 -6.25 12.65 1.14
C ALA A 262 -5.19 12.07 0.17
N GLY A 263 -5.62 11.51 -0.96
CA GLY A 263 -4.75 10.84 -1.93
C GLY A 263 -4.11 11.79 -2.92
N THR A 264 -4.92 12.53 -3.66
CA THR A 264 -4.51 13.33 -4.81
C THR A 264 -4.62 14.84 -4.61
N GLY A 265 -5.25 15.28 -3.52
CA GLY A 265 -5.57 16.69 -3.31
C GLY A 265 -6.70 17.19 -4.21
N GLN A 266 -7.57 16.31 -4.67
CA GLN A 266 -8.81 16.66 -5.38
C GLN A 266 -9.96 16.76 -4.39
N ASN A 267 -10.90 17.67 -4.58
CA ASN A 267 -12.11 17.73 -3.77
C ASN A 267 -13.00 16.50 -4.00
N LEU A 268 -13.03 16.01 -5.25
CA LEU A 268 -13.71 14.79 -5.68
C LEU A 268 -13.03 14.29 -6.96
N THR A 269 -13.12 13.00 -7.25
CA THR A 269 -12.67 12.42 -8.52
C THR A 269 -13.63 12.73 -9.66
N CYS A 270 -13.16 12.60 -10.92
CA CYS A 270 -13.98 12.88 -12.11
C CYS A 270 -15.22 11.99 -12.18
N TYR A 271 -15.06 10.71 -11.83
CA TYR A 271 -16.13 9.73 -11.89
C TYR A 271 -16.27 8.97 -10.59
N ASN A 272 -17.51 8.83 -10.11
CA ASN A 272 -17.89 7.96 -9.01
C ASN A 272 -19.09 7.15 -9.49
N SER A 273 -18.87 5.91 -9.88
CA SER A 273 -19.86 5.04 -10.49
C SER A 273 -20.35 3.97 -9.51
N MET A 274 -21.65 3.70 -9.54
CA MET A 274 -22.30 2.68 -8.72
C MET A 274 -22.82 1.57 -9.62
N TYR A 275 -22.47 0.31 -9.31
CA TYR A 275 -22.89 -0.83 -10.08
C TYR A 275 -23.59 -1.86 -9.18
N GLY A 276 -24.81 -2.24 -9.56
CA GLY A 276 -25.67 -3.08 -8.72
C GLY A 276 -26.01 -4.45 -9.26
N GLY A 277 -25.47 -4.83 -10.39
CA GLY A 277 -25.76 -6.12 -11.05
C GLY A 277 -25.57 -6.08 -12.55
N PRO A 278 -25.89 -7.16 -13.26
CA PRO A 278 -25.87 -7.23 -14.73
C PRO A 278 -26.95 -6.35 -15.35
N ARG A 279 -26.85 -6.17 -16.66
CA ARG A 279 -27.82 -5.42 -17.47
C ARG A 279 -29.24 -5.93 -17.27
N GLN A 280 -30.16 -5.02 -16.97
CA GLN A 280 -31.56 -5.34 -16.78
C GLN A 280 -32.36 -5.30 -18.10
N LYS A 281 -33.53 -5.90 -18.12
CA LYS A 281 -34.39 -5.90 -19.28
C LYS A 281 -34.74 -4.48 -19.73
N GLY A 282 -34.39 -4.13 -20.97
CA GLY A 282 -34.61 -2.81 -21.55
C GLY A 282 -33.40 -1.85 -21.48
N GLU A 283 -32.35 -2.23 -20.80
CA GLU A 283 -31.08 -1.52 -20.86
C GLU A 283 -30.29 -1.86 -22.12
N ILE A 284 -29.59 -0.88 -22.70
CA ILE A 284 -28.92 -1.01 -24.00
C ILE A 284 -27.50 -1.56 -23.82
N ASP A 285 -26.81 -1.14 -22.75
CA ASP A 285 -25.43 -1.45 -22.46
C ASP A 285 -25.25 -2.06 -21.06
N GLY A 286 -24.04 -2.46 -20.74
CA GLY A 286 -23.69 -3.13 -19.51
C GLY A 286 -23.49 -4.64 -19.69
N PRO A 287 -22.85 -5.30 -18.73
CA PRO A 287 -22.53 -6.72 -18.80
C PRO A 287 -23.79 -7.60 -18.71
N GLU A 288 -23.77 -8.71 -19.42
CA GLU A 288 -24.82 -9.75 -19.35
C GLU A 288 -24.67 -10.58 -18.05
N GLU A 289 -23.44 -10.78 -17.59
CA GLU A 289 -23.09 -11.46 -16.34
C GLU A 289 -22.23 -10.54 -15.47
N PHE A 290 -22.58 -10.43 -14.19
CA PHE A 290 -21.81 -9.61 -13.24
C PHE A 290 -21.52 -10.40 -11.97
N HIS A 291 -20.24 -10.66 -11.73
CA HIS A 291 -19.74 -11.41 -10.59
C HIS A 291 -18.99 -10.50 -9.63
N VAL A 292 -19.24 -10.67 -8.33
CA VAL A 292 -18.44 -10.03 -7.27
C VAL A 292 -17.70 -11.12 -6.50
N VAL A 293 -16.38 -11.11 -6.54
CA VAL A 293 -15.53 -12.02 -5.77
C VAL A 293 -15.11 -11.31 -4.50
N LEU A 294 -15.69 -11.72 -3.38
CA LEU A 294 -15.38 -11.24 -2.04
C LEU A 294 -14.17 -12.00 -1.49
N LEU A 295 -13.05 -11.31 -1.35
CA LEU A 295 -11.79 -11.92 -0.96
C LEU A 295 -11.47 -11.66 0.52
N ASP A 296 -11.35 -12.73 1.32
CA ASP A 296 -10.81 -12.66 2.68
C ASP A 296 -9.29 -12.54 2.70
N ASN A 297 -8.58 -13.52 2.20
CA ASN A 297 -7.11 -13.57 2.15
C ASN A 297 -6.45 -13.05 3.44
N HIS A 298 -6.81 -13.66 4.57
CA HIS A 298 -6.35 -13.33 5.94
C HIS A 298 -6.89 -12.03 6.55
N ARG A 299 -7.86 -11.35 5.96
CA ARG A 299 -8.48 -10.14 6.54
C ARG A 299 -9.23 -10.47 7.83
N THR A 300 -9.95 -11.58 7.87
CA THR A 300 -10.61 -12.07 9.10
C THR A 300 -9.61 -12.38 10.21
N ARG A 301 -8.41 -12.87 9.87
CA ARG A 301 -7.33 -13.06 10.85
C ARG A 301 -6.85 -11.72 11.44
N LEU A 302 -6.71 -10.70 10.61
CA LEU A 302 -6.36 -9.35 11.09
C LEU A 302 -7.52 -8.73 11.88
N LEU A 303 -8.78 -8.98 11.49
CA LEU A 303 -9.96 -8.55 12.24
C LEU A 303 -10.01 -9.13 13.65
N ALA A 304 -9.56 -10.37 13.84
CA ALA A 304 -9.49 -11.03 15.13
C ALA A 304 -8.44 -10.41 16.08
N ASP A 305 -7.47 -9.66 15.56
CA ASP A 305 -6.47 -8.96 16.38
C ASP A 305 -7.07 -7.65 16.94
N ALA A 306 -7.34 -7.63 18.23
CA ALA A 306 -7.99 -6.51 18.91
C ALA A 306 -7.15 -5.21 18.87
N GLU A 307 -5.81 -5.31 18.76
CA GLU A 307 -4.92 -4.16 18.74
C GLU A 307 -4.70 -3.59 17.33
N GLN A 308 -4.88 -4.42 16.27
CA GLN A 308 -4.48 -4.03 14.92
C GLN A 308 -5.62 -4.07 13.89
N ARG A 309 -6.84 -4.49 14.29
CA ARG A 309 -8.00 -4.63 13.39
C ARG A 309 -8.38 -3.35 12.64
N ASP A 310 -8.13 -2.19 13.21
CA ASP A 310 -8.41 -0.89 12.57
C ASP A 310 -7.52 -0.64 11.34
N ALA A 311 -6.45 -1.41 11.11
CA ALA A 311 -5.71 -1.40 9.84
C ALA A 311 -6.62 -1.79 8.65
N LEU A 312 -7.69 -2.55 8.88
CA LEU A 312 -8.73 -2.87 7.88
C LEU A 312 -9.64 -1.68 7.53
N HIS A 313 -9.62 -0.59 8.31
CA HIS A 313 -10.35 0.64 7.96
C HIS A 313 -9.76 1.34 6.73
N CYS A 314 -8.60 0.91 6.26
CA CYS A 314 -7.87 1.57 5.17
C CYS A 314 -8.70 1.68 3.89
N ILE A 315 -8.93 2.92 3.42
CA ILE A 315 -9.63 3.24 2.17
C ILE A 315 -8.70 3.30 0.96
N ARG A 316 -7.44 2.94 1.09
CA ARG A 316 -6.41 2.89 0.03
C ARG A 316 -6.14 4.25 -0.64
N CYS A 317 -6.21 5.36 0.08
CA CYS A 317 -5.99 6.71 -0.46
C CYS A 317 -4.52 7.05 -0.77
N GLY A 318 -3.54 6.34 -0.21
CA GLY A 318 -2.11 6.60 -0.45
C GLY A 318 -1.50 7.75 0.37
N ALA A 319 -2.26 8.48 1.15
CA ALA A 319 -1.77 9.63 1.93
C ALA A 319 -0.56 9.31 2.82
N CYS A 320 -0.56 8.13 3.44
CA CYS A 320 0.55 7.68 4.30
C CYS A 320 1.85 7.44 3.52
N LEU A 321 1.79 7.06 2.23
CA LEU A 321 2.95 6.92 1.35
C LEU A 321 3.51 8.30 1.01
N ASN A 322 2.62 9.24 0.63
CA ASN A 322 3.00 10.58 0.22
C ASN A 322 3.84 11.30 1.30
N VAL A 323 3.46 11.16 2.58
CA VAL A 323 4.16 11.82 3.70
C VAL A 323 5.37 11.05 4.22
N CYS A 324 5.54 9.77 3.85
CA CYS A 324 6.53 8.90 4.48
C CYS A 324 7.96 9.25 4.07
N PRO A 325 8.86 9.62 5.03
CA PRO A 325 10.26 9.90 4.71
C PRO A 325 11.00 8.67 4.19
N ILE A 326 10.61 7.46 4.62
CA ILE A 326 11.24 6.22 4.12
C ILE A 326 10.83 5.99 2.67
N PHE A 327 9.52 6.02 2.35
CA PHE A 327 9.03 5.85 0.98
C PHE A 327 9.66 6.88 0.01
N LYS A 328 9.81 8.14 0.42
CA LYS A 328 10.47 9.20 -0.36
C LYS A 328 11.96 8.91 -0.66
N ASN A 329 12.58 8.02 0.10
CA ASN A 329 13.99 7.67 -0.06
C ASN A 329 14.22 6.34 -0.78
N ILE A 330 13.50 5.28 -0.43
CA ILE A 330 13.71 3.94 -0.99
C ILE A 330 12.77 3.61 -2.15
N GLY A 331 11.71 4.42 -2.37
CA GLY A 331 10.72 4.19 -3.41
C GLY A 331 9.78 3.02 -3.14
N GLY A 332 8.87 2.76 -4.07
CA GLY A 332 7.86 1.72 -3.93
C GLY A 332 8.38 0.31 -4.20
N HIS A 333 9.16 0.13 -5.25
CA HIS A 333 9.63 -1.20 -5.67
C HIS A 333 10.50 -1.89 -4.60
N ALA A 334 11.25 -1.12 -3.79
CA ALA A 334 12.06 -1.70 -2.72
C ALA A 334 11.24 -2.48 -1.67
N TYR A 335 9.95 -2.19 -1.52
CA TYR A 335 9.09 -2.94 -0.58
C TYR A 335 8.81 -4.38 -1.04
N GLY A 336 8.96 -4.70 -2.33
CA GLY A 336 8.76 -6.04 -2.88
C GLY A 336 7.34 -6.61 -2.64
N THR A 337 6.35 -5.74 -2.46
CA THR A 337 4.97 -6.13 -2.13
C THR A 337 3.96 -5.22 -2.81
N THR A 338 2.77 -5.75 -3.03
CA THR A 338 1.64 -5.02 -3.63
C THR A 338 1.26 -3.76 -2.87
N TYR A 339 1.30 -3.81 -1.56
CA TYR A 339 1.02 -2.66 -0.70
C TYR A 339 2.32 -2.08 -0.14
N GLN A 340 2.77 -0.99 -0.73
CA GLN A 340 3.99 -0.31 -0.31
C GLN A 340 3.72 0.67 0.84
N GLY A 341 4.80 1.22 1.40
CA GLY A 341 4.75 2.27 2.41
C GLY A 341 4.18 1.86 3.76
N PRO A 342 3.80 2.81 4.62
CA PRO A 342 3.47 2.52 6.01
C PRO A 342 2.31 1.54 6.21
N ILE A 343 1.19 1.74 5.50
CA ILE A 343 0.05 0.81 5.66
C ILE A 343 0.38 -0.57 5.10
N GLY A 344 1.13 -0.66 4.01
CA GLY A 344 1.60 -1.93 3.46
C GLY A 344 2.53 -2.66 4.43
N SER A 345 3.40 -1.92 5.11
CA SER A 345 4.30 -2.46 6.14
C SER A 345 3.55 -2.98 7.39
N VAL A 346 2.30 -2.51 7.60
CA VAL A 346 1.41 -3.07 8.64
C VAL A 346 0.74 -4.34 8.14
N ILE A 347 0.04 -4.28 6.99
CA ILE A 347 -0.86 -5.37 6.57
C ILE A 347 -0.15 -6.54 5.88
N THR A 348 0.95 -6.31 5.15
CA THR A 348 1.66 -7.38 4.44
C THR A 348 2.14 -8.51 5.36
N PRO A 349 2.71 -8.24 6.56
CA PRO A 349 3.07 -9.29 7.50
C PRO A 349 1.87 -10.15 7.96
N HIS A 350 0.66 -9.58 8.03
CA HIS A 350 -0.54 -10.35 8.34
C HIS A 350 -0.99 -11.23 7.17
N PHE A 351 -0.85 -10.75 5.94
CA PHE A 351 -1.32 -11.47 4.74
C PHE A 351 -0.32 -12.52 4.24
N ARG A 352 0.99 -12.28 4.42
CA ARG A 352 2.06 -13.11 3.85
C ARG A 352 2.95 -13.80 4.88
N GLY A 353 2.72 -13.60 6.17
CA GLY A 353 3.52 -14.17 7.25
C GLY A 353 4.41 -13.15 7.95
N LEU A 354 4.27 -13.10 9.28
CA LEU A 354 4.94 -12.08 10.09
C LEU A 354 6.46 -12.24 10.09
N GLN A 355 6.98 -13.48 10.14
CA GLN A 355 8.42 -13.70 10.23
C GLN A 355 9.15 -13.35 8.92
N ASP A 356 8.55 -13.67 7.78
CA ASP A 356 9.16 -13.45 6.47
C ASP A 356 9.11 -11.96 6.07
N TRP A 357 8.10 -11.23 6.56
CA TRP A 357 7.85 -9.85 6.17
C TRP A 357 8.02 -8.83 7.30
N LYS A 358 8.57 -9.22 8.47
CA LYS A 358 8.80 -8.33 9.64
C LYS A 358 9.72 -7.14 9.32
N HIS A 359 10.64 -7.30 8.36
CA HIS A 359 11.58 -6.25 7.95
C HIS A 359 10.87 -4.99 7.46
N LEU A 360 9.68 -5.12 6.82
CA LEU A 360 8.88 -3.96 6.39
C LEU A 360 8.48 -3.08 7.58
N SER A 361 8.04 -3.68 8.69
CA SER A 361 7.72 -2.93 9.90
C SER A 361 8.97 -2.32 10.56
N GLY A 362 10.16 -2.89 10.31
CA GLY A 362 11.46 -2.34 10.68
C GLY A 362 11.86 -1.09 9.87
N ALA A 363 11.42 -1.01 8.62
CA ALA A 363 11.73 0.08 7.69
C ALA A 363 10.90 1.35 7.98
N SER A 364 10.95 1.85 9.20
CA SER A 364 10.20 3.03 9.63
C SER A 364 10.99 3.84 10.67
N SER A 365 10.94 5.18 10.53
CA SER A 365 11.45 6.11 11.53
C SER A 365 10.50 6.32 12.73
N LEU A 366 9.29 5.75 12.67
CA LEU A 366 8.22 5.91 13.67
C LEU A 366 7.86 7.39 13.97
N CYS A 367 8.02 8.28 12.98
CA CYS A 367 7.78 9.72 13.15
C CYS A 367 6.30 10.10 13.30
N GLY A 368 5.36 9.19 13.10
CA GLY A 368 3.92 9.42 13.24
C GLY A 368 3.23 10.12 12.05
N ALA A 369 3.97 10.62 11.06
CA ALA A 369 3.40 11.37 9.93
C ALA A 369 2.31 10.59 9.16
N CYS A 370 2.46 9.28 9.04
CA CYS A 370 1.48 8.40 8.38
C CYS A 370 0.15 8.31 9.14
N THR A 371 0.19 8.25 10.48
CA THR A 371 -1.00 8.27 11.36
C THR A 371 -1.69 9.63 11.28
N GLU A 372 -0.93 10.72 11.30
CA GLU A 372 -1.47 12.07 11.19
C GLU A 372 -2.13 12.31 9.82
N ALA A 373 -1.54 11.79 8.74
CA ALA A 373 -2.08 11.94 7.40
C ALA A 373 -3.31 11.06 7.12
N CYS A 374 -3.56 10.01 7.92
CA CYS A 374 -4.62 9.03 7.65
C CYS A 374 -6.03 9.65 7.80
N PRO A 375 -6.85 9.65 6.71
CA PRO A 375 -8.18 10.25 6.75
C PRO A 375 -9.19 9.45 7.60
N VAL A 376 -8.92 8.19 7.86
CA VAL A 376 -9.76 7.29 8.68
C VAL A 376 -9.08 6.94 10.01
N LYS A 377 -8.09 7.72 10.42
CA LYS A 377 -7.44 7.69 11.75
C LYS A 377 -6.87 6.33 12.17
N ILE A 378 -6.31 5.56 11.24
CA ILE A 378 -5.56 4.34 11.59
C ILE A 378 -4.29 4.73 12.33
N ASP A 379 -4.00 4.06 13.44
CA ASP A 379 -2.80 4.31 14.23
C ASP A 379 -1.58 3.54 13.69
N ILE A 380 -1.21 3.88 12.44
CA ILE A 380 -0.27 3.13 11.60
C ILE A 380 1.09 2.94 12.29
N HIS A 381 1.65 3.98 12.91
CA HIS A 381 2.99 3.89 13.48
C HIS A 381 3.06 3.01 14.75
N HIS A 382 1.99 2.93 15.54
CA HIS A 382 1.89 1.99 16.64
C HIS A 382 1.69 0.55 16.13
N HIS A 383 0.93 0.34 15.06
CA HIS A 383 0.82 -1.00 14.45
C HIS A 383 2.17 -1.53 13.94
N LEU A 384 3.06 -0.67 13.45
CA LEU A 384 4.43 -1.08 13.12
C LEU A 384 5.20 -1.57 14.35
N LEU A 385 5.00 -0.93 15.51
CA LEU A 385 5.58 -1.39 16.78
C LEU A 385 4.95 -2.72 17.24
N HIS A 386 3.63 -2.87 17.09
CA HIS A 386 2.95 -4.14 17.41
C HIS A 386 3.49 -5.29 16.56
N ASN A 387 3.67 -5.09 15.25
CA ASN A 387 4.28 -6.10 14.38
C ASN A 387 5.70 -6.47 14.83
N ARG A 388 6.55 -5.48 15.19
CA ARG A 388 7.90 -5.74 15.72
C ARG A 388 7.84 -6.57 17.01
N ARG A 389 6.99 -6.18 17.96
CA ARG A 389 6.78 -6.90 19.23
C ARG A 389 6.32 -8.34 18.97
N ASN A 390 5.31 -8.50 18.12
CA ASN A 390 4.71 -9.79 17.82
C ASN A 390 5.69 -10.72 17.09
N ALA A 391 6.53 -10.19 16.19
CA ALA A 391 7.58 -10.95 15.51
C ALA A 391 8.62 -11.50 16.50
N VAL A 392 9.06 -10.68 17.45
CA VAL A 392 9.98 -11.11 18.53
C VAL A 392 9.31 -12.13 19.45
N ALA A 393 8.02 -11.97 19.76
CA ALA A 393 7.28 -12.92 20.59
C ALA A 393 7.14 -14.30 19.92
N GLN A 394 6.94 -14.36 18.60
CA GLN A 394 6.84 -15.61 17.84
C GLN A 394 8.17 -16.35 17.71
N LYS A 395 9.25 -15.63 17.44
CA LYS A 395 10.59 -16.23 17.27
C LYS A 395 11.60 -15.52 18.18
N LYS A 396 11.89 -16.17 19.31
CA LYS A 396 12.83 -15.65 20.31
C LYS A 396 14.26 -16.01 19.90
N ASP A 397 15.07 -15.04 19.51
CA ASP A 397 16.51 -15.24 19.35
C ASP A 397 17.19 -15.11 20.74
N TRP A 398 17.89 -16.16 21.17
CA TRP A 398 18.57 -16.17 22.47
C TRP A 398 19.74 -15.16 22.54
N ARG A 399 20.40 -14.91 21.38
CA ARG A 399 21.53 -13.96 21.30
C ARG A 399 21.03 -12.51 21.47
N GLU A 400 19.96 -12.17 20.75
CA GLU A 400 19.30 -10.89 20.87
C GLU A 400 18.75 -10.68 22.28
N ARG A 401 18.14 -11.70 22.87
CA ARG A 401 17.66 -11.67 24.26
C ARG A 401 18.78 -11.41 25.27
N LEU A 402 19.95 -12.05 25.10
CA LEU A 402 21.10 -11.84 25.97
C LEU A 402 21.62 -10.41 25.86
N LEU A 403 21.74 -9.88 24.63
CA LEU A 403 22.17 -8.51 24.37
C LEU A 403 21.23 -7.49 25.02
N TRP A 404 19.94 -7.63 24.79
CA TRP A 404 18.93 -6.73 25.37
C TRP A 404 18.84 -6.86 26.89
N SER A 405 19.00 -8.06 27.44
CA SER A 405 19.07 -8.25 28.91
C SER A 405 20.28 -7.53 29.50
N GLY A 406 21.44 -7.62 28.87
CA GLY A 406 22.64 -6.87 29.26
C GLY A 406 22.42 -5.37 29.19
N PHE A 407 21.83 -4.87 28.09
CA PHE A 407 21.48 -3.46 27.93
C PHE A 407 20.51 -2.96 29.04
N VAL A 408 19.45 -3.71 29.32
CA VAL A 408 18.51 -3.37 30.40
C VAL A 408 19.22 -3.30 31.75
N GLN A 409 20.06 -4.31 32.10
CA GLN A 409 20.81 -4.33 33.33
C GLN A 409 21.76 -3.10 33.46
N LEU A 410 22.39 -2.70 32.35
CA LEU A 410 23.27 -1.54 32.30
C LEU A 410 22.47 -0.23 32.50
N MET A 411 21.36 -0.07 31.79
CA MET A 411 20.59 1.18 31.75
C MET A 411 19.72 1.39 32.99
N THR A 412 19.23 0.32 33.63
CA THR A 412 18.35 0.42 34.80
C THR A 412 19.12 0.53 36.14
N ARG A 413 20.43 0.27 36.14
CA ARG A 413 21.26 0.34 37.36
C ARG A 413 22.10 1.61 37.36
N PRO A 414 21.83 2.62 38.23
CA PRO A 414 22.53 3.90 38.20
C PRO A 414 24.05 3.79 38.36
N TRP A 415 24.56 2.81 39.12
CA TRP A 415 25.99 2.60 39.28
C TRP A 415 26.62 2.03 37.99
N ALA A 416 25.98 1.07 37.34
CA ALA A 416 26.45 0.47 36.09
C ALA A 416 26.45 1.49 34.94
N TYR A 417 25.38 2.27 34.81
CA TYR A 417 25.29 3.38 33.85
C TYR A 417 26.42 4.40 34.05
N ARG A 418 26.67 4.81 35.31
CA ARG A 418 27.76 5.77 35.63
C ARG A 418 29.13 5.21 35.33
N LEU A 419 29.35 3.91 35.61
CA LEU A 419 30.61 3.25 35.29
C LEU A 419 30.81 3.19 33.76
N ALA A 420 29.78 2.74 33.01
CA ALA A 420 29.84 2.70 31.55
C ALA A 420 30.10 4.09 30.94
N ALA A 421 29.40 5.14 31.43
CA ALA A 421 29.60 6.50 30.96
C ALA A 421 31.05 7.04 31.20
N ARG A 422 31.68 6.61 32.30
CA ARG A 422 33.10 6.95 32.57
C ARG A 422 34.09 6.18 31.72
N LEU A 423 33.75 4.92 31.34
CA LEU A 423 34.60 4.09 30.51
C LEU A 423 34.40 4.37 29.01
N ALA A 424 33.30 5.02 28.62
CA ALA A 424 32.98 5.30 27.22
C ALA A 424 34.09 6.06 26.46
N PRO A 425 34.76 7.10 27.03
CA PRO A 425 35.84 7.76 26.32
C PRO A 425 37.06 6.85 26.08
N LEU A 426 37.36 5.95 27.01
CA LEU A 426 38.43 4.95 26.86
C LEU A 426 38.06 3.93 25.78
N ALA A 427 36.83 3.42 25.79
CA ALA A 427 36.34 2.50 24.78
C ALA A 427 36.34 3.13 23.37
N GLN A 428 35.99 4.41 23.27
CA GLN A 428 36.03 5.16 22.02
C GLN A 428 37.46 5.41 21.53
N TRP A 429 38.41 5.66 22.44
CA TRP A 429 39.83 5.78 22.09
C TRP A 429 40.41 4.47 21.58
N LEU A 430 39.94 3.31 22.07
CA LEU A 430 40.36 1.98 21.60
C LEU A 430 39.66 1.55 20.30
N HIS A 431 38.49 2.12 19.97
CA HIS A 431 37.69 1.70 18.80
C HIS A 431 38.44 1.75 17.45
N PRO A 432 39.28 2.78 17.14
CA PRO A 432 40.04 2.80 15.89
C PRO A 432 40.94 1.58 15.67
N PHE A 433 41.42 0.93 16.75
CA PHE A 433 42.21 -0.30 16.63
C PHE A 433 41.38 -1.55 16.32
N LEU A 434 40.04 -1.48 16.51
CA LEU A 434 39.11 -2.53 16.21
C LEU A 434 38.37 -2.27 14.88
N GLN A 435 38.39 -1.02 14.41
CA GLN A 435 37.75 -0.58 13.20
C GLN A 435 38.32 -1.39 12.01
N ASP A 436 37.44 -1.85 11.13
CA ASP A 436 37.79 -2.73 10.00
C ASP A 436 38.26 -4.15 10.37
N SER A 437 38.29 -4.49 11.66
CA SER A 437 38.46 -5.88 12.07
C SER A 437 37.13 -6.65 12.06
N GLY A 438 37.18 -7.97 11.83
CA GLY A 438 35.98 -8.83 11.92
C GLY A 438 35.36 -8.90 13.33
N PHE A 439 35.96 -8.23 14.32
CA PHE A 439 35.52 -8.17 15.73
C PHE A 439 34.99 -6.79 16.14
N ASP A 440 34.84 -5.85 15.20
CA ASP A 440 34.28 -4.53 15.54
C ASP A 440 32.76 -4.61 15.86
N PRO A 441 32.35 -4.44 17.14
CA PRO A 441 30.96 -4.51 17.54
C PRO A 441 30.12 -3.32 17.02
N LEU A 442 30.75 -2.25 16.54
CA LEU A 442 30.13 -1.04 16.04
C LEU A 442 30.12 -0.97 14.50
N ALA A 443 30.73 -1.95 13.81
CA ALA A 443 30.87 -1.94 12.34
C ALA A 443 29.55 -1.68 11.61
N ALA A 444 28.45 -2.30 12.05
CA ALA A 444 27.13 -2.10 11.46
C ALA A 444 26.61 -0.64 11.63
N TRP A 445 27.01 0.06 12.69
CA TRP A 445 26.63 1.43 12.96
C TRP A 445 27.54 2.43 12.22
N THR A 446 28.85 2.22 12.31
CA THR A 446 29.88 3.15 11.81
C THR A 446 30.03 3.10 10.29
N LYS A 447 29.52 2.06 9.62
CA LYS A 447 29.53 1.95 8.16
C LYS A 447 28.87 3.15 7.44
N THR A 448 27.86 3.77 8.06
CA THR A 448 27.07 4.86 7.44
C THR A 448 26.92 6.07 8.36
N ARG A 449 27.52 6.07 9.53
CA ARG A 449 27.35 7.10 10.57
C ARG A 449 28.65 7.29 11.34
N GLU A 450 28.88 8.53 11.79
CA GLU A 450 29.92 8.79 12.75
C GLU A 450 29.42 8.49 14.17
N PHE A 451 30.29 7.89 14.99
CA PHE A 451 29.96 7.64 16.39
C PHE A 451 30.15 8.94 17.17
N PRO A 452 29.13 9.44 17.91
CA PRO A 452 29.25 10.68 18.64
C PRO A 452 30.32 10.58 19.74
N GLN A 453 31.11 11.64 19.90
CA GLN A 453 32.16 11.66 20.92
C GLN A 453 31.57 11.59 22.33
N ALA A 454 32.11 10.70 23.14
CA ALA A 454 31.74 10.58 24.53
C ALA A 454 32.27 11.81 25.32
N ALA A 455 31.34 12.51 25.98
CA ALA A 455 31.73 13.68 26.76
C ALA A 455 32.52 13.30 28.03
N ALA A 456 33.65 13.97 28.23
CA ALA A 456 34.41 13.90 29.45
C ALA A 456 34.73 15.35 29.91
N PRO A 457 34.19 15.84 31.02
CA PRO A 457 33.37 15.16 32.02
C PRO A 457 31.93 14.81 31.54
N THR A 458 31.32 13.81 32.15
CA THR A 458 29.93 13.42 31.83
C THR A 458 28.95 14.51 32.27
N PHE A 459 27.73 14.53 31.67
CA PHE A 459 26.66 15.42 32.13
C PHE A 459 26.36 15.28 33.61
N GLY A 460 26.42 14.07 34.16
CA GLY A 460 26.25 13.84 35.59
C GLY A 460 27.33 14.50 36.47
N ASP A 461 28.56 14.61 35.97
CA ASP A 461 29.65 15.33 36.67
C ASP A 461 29.43 16.85 36.61
N TYR A 462 29.05 17.35 35.41
CA TYR A 462 28.69 18.75 35.23
C TYR A 462 27.53 19.16 36.15
N TRP A 463 26.45 18.36 36.18
CA TRP A 463 25.29 18.63 37.02
C TRP A 463 25.60 18.64 38.52
N ARG A 464 26.46 17.73 39.00
CA ARG A 464 26.91 17.70 40.41
C ARG A 464 27.71 18.92 40.77
N ARG A 465 28.66 19.38 39.91
CA ARG A 465 29.44 20.59 40.10
C ARG A 465 28.53 21.83 40.21
N ARG A 466 27.54 21.93 39.33
CA ARG A 466 26.56 23.03 39.31
C ARG A 466 25.72 23.07 40.61
N LYS A 467 25.27 21.92 41.11
CA LYS A 467 24.54 21.84 42.38
C LYS A 467 25.40 22.12 43.59
N GLY A 468 26.70 21.82 43.56
CA GLY A 468 27.65 22.13 44.61
C GLY A 468 28.10 23.59 44.65
N ALA A 469 28.06 24.30 43.51
CA ALA A 469 28.41 25.72 43.41
C ALA A 469 27.26 26.69 43.80
N GLY A 470 26.07 26.15 44.04
CA GLY A 470 24.88 26.91 44.44
C GLY A 470 24.47 26.73 45.90
N ARG A 471 25.41 26.25 46.76
CA ARG A 471 25.26 26.20 48.22
C ARG A 471 26.27 27.11 48.90
#